data_bd9a72567b46f5a57b854fc54334e5f2
#
_entry.id   bd9a72567b46f5a57b854fc54334e5f2
#
_cell.length_a   1.000
_cell.length_b   1.000
_cell.length_c   1.000
_cell.angle_alpha   90.00
_cell.angle_beta   90.00
_cell.angle_gamma   90.00
#
_symmetry.space_group_name_H-M   'P 1'
#
loop_
_entity.id
_entity.type
_entity.pdbx_description
1 polymer ?
#
loop_
_entity_poly.entity_id
_entity_poly.type
_entity_poly.pdbx_seq_one_letter_code
_entity_poly.pdbx_strand_id
1 'polypeptide(L)'
;NSMGVISEAGCPAVADPGADVVAIAQRKNMKVVPLVGPSSIILSVMASGFNGQSFAFHGYLPIEPGERMKRLKELEQRVYSEHQTQLFIETPYRNNKMMEDIMKACRPQTKLCIAANITCEGEYIKTKTLKEWKGKLPDLTKIPCIFLIYK
;
A
#
# COMPACT_ATOMS: atom_id res chain seq x y z
N ASN A 1 -33.14 -3.06 -14.62
CA ASN A 1 -32.34 -4.16 -14.07
C ASN A 1 -31.17 -3.60 -13.25
N SER A 2 -30.92 -4.19 -12.09
CA SER A 2 -29.77 -3.85 -11.25
C SER A 2 -28.52 -4.58 -11.75
N MET A 3 -27.36 -3.95 -11.56
CA MET A 3 -26.06 -4.52 -11.92
C MET A 3 -25.13 -4.40 -10.71
N GLY A 4 -24.27 -5.38 -10.51
CA GLY A 4 -23.25 -5.35 -9.46
C GLY A 4 -21.84 -5.48 -10.03
N VAL A 5 -20.88 -4.80 -9.41
CA VAL A 5 -19.45 -4.98 -9.64
C VAL A 5 -18.87 -5.69 -8.43
N ILE A 6 -18.18 -6.79 -8.66
CA ILE A 6 -17.57 -7.61 -7.60
C ILE A 6 -16.05 -7.70 -7.83
N SER A 7 -15.33 -7.91 -6.76
CA SER A 7 -13.89 -8.16 -6.76
C SER A 7 -13.61 -9.54 -6.19
N GLU A 8 -12.54 -10.16 -6.63
CA GLU A 8 -12.04 -11.40 -6.05
C GLU A 8 -11.50 -11.19 -4.63
N ALA A 9 -10.90 -10.02 -4.40
CA ALA A 9 -10.37 -9.64 -3.09
C ALA A 9 -10.39 -8.12 -2.93
N GLY A 10 -10.67 -7.65 -1.71
CA GLY A 10 -10.72 -6.22 -1.41
C GLY A 10 -11.97 -5.52 -1.94
N CYS A 11 -11.88 -4.23 -2.16
CA CYS A 11 -13.00 -3.39 -2.61
C CYS A 11 -12.95 -3.18 -4.13
N PRO A 12 -14.04 -3.44 -4.86
CA PRO A 12 -14.12 -3.17 -6.29
C PRO A 12 -13.73 -1.73 -6.61
N ALA A 13 -13.05 -1.53 -7.73
CA ALA A 13 -12.57 -0.24 -8.23
C ALA A 13 -11.47 0.43 -7.38
N VAL A 14 -11.02 -0.19 -6.31
CA VAL A 14 -9.91 0.30 -5.48
C VAL A 14 -8.70 -0.62 -5.68
N ALA A 15 -7.72 -0.19 -6.46
CA ALA A 15 -6.62 -1.03 -6.94
C ALA A 15 -7.14 -2.30 -7.65
N ASP A 16 -8.27 -2.19 -8.33
CA ASP A 16 -9.05 -3.28 -8.90
C ASP A 16 -9.88 -2.74 -10.07
N PRO A 17 -10.24 -3.57 -11.06
CA PRO A 17 -11.15 -3.14 -12.12
C PRO A 17 -12.51 -2.71 -11.61
N GLY A 18 -13.21 -1.86 -12.36
CA GLY A 18 -14.59 -1.45 -12.08
C GLY A 18 -14.85 0.04 -12.11
N ALA A 19 -13.82 0.87 -11.98
CA ALA A 19 -13.97 2.32 -12.01
C ALA A 19 -14.65 2.83 -13.28
N ASP A 20 -14.34 2.25 -14.44
CA ASP A 20 -14.95 2.64 -15.72
C ASP A 20 -16.44 2.40 -15.75
N VAL A 21 -16.89 1.27 -15.21
CA VAL A 21 -18.33 0.93 -15.12
C VAL A 21 -19.05 1.94 -14.23
N VAL A 22 -18.44 2.27 -13.08
CA VAL A 22 -19.00 3.26 -12.17
C VAL A 22 -19.02 4.65 -12.83
N ALA A 23 -17.98 5.01 -13.56
CA ALA A 23 -17.93 6.29 -14.29
C ALA A 23 -19.05 6.40 -15.32
N ILE A 24 -19.38 5.30 -16.02
CA ILE A 24 -20.52 5.26 -16.96
C ILE A 24 -21.82 5.48 -16.20
N ALA A 25 -22.01 4.80 -15.07
CA ALA A 25 -23.21 4.96 -14.23
C ALA A 25 -23.38 6.41 -13.77
N GLN A 26 -22.31 7.05 -13.34
CA GLN A 26 -22.31 8.47 -12.92
C GLN A 26 -22.69 9.39 -14.09
N ARG A 27 -22.12 9.19 -15.27
CA ARG A 27 -22.46 9.99 -16.46
C ARG A 27 -23.93 9.84 -16.85
N LYS A 28 -24.51 8.67 -16.62
CA LYS A 28 -25.93 8.40 -16.90
C LYS A 28 -26.85 8.76 -15.74
N ASN A 29 -26.33 9.40 -14.72
CA ASN A 29 -27.08 9.76 -13.51
C ASN A 29 -27.82 8.56 -12.86
N MET A 30 -27.21 7.39 -12.95
CA MET A 30 -27.71 6.17 -12.30
C MET A 30 -27.28 6.15 -10.84
N LYS A 31 -28.14 5.62 -9.97
CA LYS A 31 -27.79 5.47 -8.55
C LYS A 31 -26.67 4.45 -8.40
N VAL A 32 -25.58 4.86 -7.77
CA VAL A 32 -24.46 4.00 -7.38
C VAL A 32 -24.50 3.78 -5.88
N VAL A 33 -24.47 2.53 -5.44
CA VAL A 33 -24.52 2.16 -4.03
C VAL A 33 -23.22 1.42 -3.66
N PRO A 34 -22.30 2.05 -2.90
CA PRO A 34 -21.15 1.34 -2.38
C PRO A 34 -21.57 0.43 -1.22
N LEU A 35 -21.03 -0.76 -1.19
CA LEU A 35 -21.28 -1.73 -0.11
C LEU A 35 -20.05 -1.83 0.78
N VAL A 36 -20.26 -1.96 2.08
CA VAL A 36 -19.18 -2.11 3.06
C VAL A 36 -18.45 -3.44 2.83
N GLY A 37 -17.14 -3.40 2.82
CA GLY A 37 -16.30 -4.58 2.68
C GLY A 37 -14.88 -4.35 3.17
N PRO A 38 -14.09 -5.42 3.33
CA PRO A 38 -12.71 -5.32 3.79
C PRO A 38 -11.81 -4.68 2.72
N SER A 39 -10.84 -3.88 3.18
CA SER A 39 -9.82 -3.29 2.33
C SER A 39 -8.46 -3.45 3.01
N SER A 40 -7.52 -4.14 2.36
CA SER A 40 -6.17 -4.28 2.89
C SER A 40 -5.45 -2.93 3.04
N ILE A 41 -5.78 -1.97 2.17
CA ILE A 41 -5.22 -0.60 2.25
C ILE A 41 -5.63 0.04 3.58
N ILE A 42 -6.91 0.06 3.90
CA ILE A 42 -7.41 0.64 5.15
C ILE A 42 -6.95 -0.16 6.37
N LEU A 43 -7.01 -1.48 6.30
CA LEU A 43 -6.58 -2.34 7.41
C LEU A 43 -5.10 -2.16 7.72
N SER A 44 -4.25 -1.98 6.71
CA SER A 44 -2.83 -1.73 6.92
C SER A 44 -2.57 -0.40 7.62
N VAL A 45 -3.29 0.67 7.24
CA VAL A 45 -3.19 1.96 7.94
C VAL A 45 -3.63 1.82 9.38
N MET A 46 -4.75 1.14 9.64
CA MET A 46 -5.27 0.91 10.99
C MET A 46 -4.25 0.23 11.90
N ALA A 47 -3.51 -0.74 11.37
CA ALA A 47 -2.57 -1.56 12.15
C ALA A 47 -1.13 -1.00 12.16
N SER A 48 -0.83 0.00 11.35
CA SER A 48 0.53 0.54 11.20
C SER A 48 1.02 1.39 12.36
N GLY A 49 0.13 2.07 13.05
CA GLY A 49 0.45 3.11 14.02
C GLY A 49 0.82 4.46 13.37
N PHE A 50 0.58 4.60 12.06
CA PHE A 50 0.89 5.81 11.30
C PHE A 50 -0.32 6.75 11.20
N ASN A 51 -0.10 7.94 10.61
CA ASN A 51 -1.15 8.93 10.43
C ASN A 51 -2.25 8.40 9.50
N GLY A 52 -3.46 8.26 10.01
CA GLY A 52 -4.64 7.83 9.26
C GLY A 52 -5.53 8.97 8.77
N GLN A 53 -5.23 10.23 9.11
CA GLN A 53 -5.96 11.39 8.58
C GLN A 53 -5.46 11.82 7.20
N SER A 54 -4.17 11.62 6.94
CA SER A 54 -3.55 11.94 5.67
C SER A 54 -2.67 10.77 5.26
N PHE A 55 -3.10 10.05 4.24
CA PHE A 55 -2.34 8.93 3.67
C PHE A 55 -2.61 8.84 2.17
N ALA A 56 -1.62 8.36 1.44
CA ALA A 56 -1.72 8.21 -0.01
C ALA A 56 -1.29 6.81 -0.43
N PHE A 57 -2.13 6.15 -1.22
CA PHE A 57 -1.83 4.86 -1.83
C PHE A 57 -1.38 5.08 -3.27
N HIS A 58 -0.21 4.56 -3.62
CA HIS A 58 0.43 4.79 -4.92
C HIS A 58 0.39 3.57 -5.85
N GLY A 59 -0.14 2.44 -5.39
CA GLY A 59 -0.10 1.20 -6.17
C GLY A 59 1.34 0.70 -6.32
N TYR A 60 1.70 0.31 -7.55
CA TYR A 60 3.05 -0.14 -7.88
C TYR A 60 3.99 1.03 -8.12
N LEU A 61 5.20 0.95 -7.58
CA LEU A 61 6.26 1.89 -7.88
C LEU A 61 7.00 1.47 -9.17
N PRO A 62 7.80 2.36 -9.79
CA PRO A 62 8.57 2.01 -10.96
C PRO A 62 9.46 0.78 -10.74
N ILE A 63 9.63 -0.03 -11.76
CA ILE A 63 10.48 -1.25 -11.71
C ILE A 63 11.94 -0.89 -11.99
N GLU A 64 12.19 0.10 -12.87
CA GLU A 64 13.53 0.54 -13.20
C GLU A 64 14.23 1.07 -11.93
N PRO A 65 15.46 0.57 -11.61
CA PRO A 65 16.10 0.86 -10.32
C PRO A 65 16.30 2.36 -10.03
N GLY A 66 16.72 3.14 -10.99
CA GLY A 66 16.96 4.58 -10.82
C GLY A 66 15.68 5.35 -10.56
N GLU A 67 14.62 5.06 -11.32
CA GLU A 67 13.31 5.67 -11.14
C GLU A 67 12.66 5.24 -9.83
N ARG A 68 12.81 3.98 -9.44
CA ARG A 68 12.32 3.47 -8.15
C ARG A 68 12.97 4.20 -6.98
N MET A 69 14.29 4.35 -7.00
CA MET A 69 15.02 5.06 -5.95
C MET A 69 14.59 6.53 -5.85
N LYS A 70 14.42 7.19 -6.98
CA LYS A 70 13.93 8.56 -7.05
C LYS A 70 12.53 8.66 -6.45
N ARG A 71 11.63 7.75 -6.84
CA ARG A 71 10.25 7.74 -6.35
C ARG A 71 10.18 7.50 -4.84
N LEU A 72 10.96 6.57 -4.31
CA LEU A 72 11.01 6.31 -2.88
C LEU A 72 11.48 7.54 -2.09
N LYS A 73 12.47 8.26 -2.59
CA LYS A 73 12.94 9.51 -1.97
C LYS A 73 11.88 10.61 -2.01
N GLU A 74 11.14 10.73 -3.12
CA GLU A 74 10.02 11.67 -3.24
C GLU A 74 8.92 11.35 -2.21
N LEU A 75 8.58 10.08 -2.05
CA LEU A 75 7.57 9.65 -1.08
C LEU A 75 8.04 9.92 0.35
N GLU A 76 9.28 9.65 0.67
CA GLU A 76 9.84 9.98 1.98
C GLU A 76 9.79 11.49 2.24
N GLN A 77 10.10 12.30 1.24
CA GLN A 77 10.00 13.76 1.38
C GLN A 77 8.57 14.19 1.73
N ARG A 78 7.55 13.59 1.12
CA ARG A 78 6.15 13.87 1.46
C ARG A 78 5.80 13.46 2.88
N VAL A 79 6.35 12.37 3.37
CA VAL A 79 6.17 11.96 4.78
C VAL A 79 6.54 13.11 5.71
N TYR A 80 7.69 13.74 5.49
CA TYR A 80 8.18 14.78 6.39
C TYR A 80 7.59 16.17 6.13
N SER A 81 7.35 16.53 4.87
CA SER A 81 6.82 17.84 4.52
C SER A 81 5.31 17.96 4.70
N GLU A 82 4.58 16.87 4.44
CA GLU A 82 3.12 16.88 4.47
C GLU A 82 2.53 16.09 5.65
N HIS A 83 3.37 15.46 6.48
CA HIS A 83 2.94 14.56 7.56
C HIS A 83 2.00 13.47 7.06
N GLN A 84 2.27 12.93 5.87
CA GLN A 84 1.41 12.00 5.17
C GLN A 84 2.03 10.60 5.11
N THR A 85 1.26 9.60 5.50
CA THR A 85 1.64 8.20 5.34
C THR A 85 1.62 7.81 3.86
N GLN A 86 2.69 7.18 3.39
CA GLN A 86 2.78 6.72 2.01
C GLN A 86 2.66 5.21 1.95
N LEU A 87 1.70 4.72 1.16
CA LEU A 87 1.45 3.28 0.96
C LEU A 87 1.76 2.89 -0.47
N PHE A 88 2.36 1.74 -0.65
CA PHE A 88 2.61 1.18 -1.98
C PHE A 88 2.73 -0.34 -1.91
N ILE A 89 2.66 -0.97 -3.07
CA ILE A 89 2.74 -2.42 -3.21
C ILE A 89 3.79 -2.81 -4.25
N GLU A 90 4.15 -4.07 -4.21
CA GLU A 90 4.97 -4.70 -5.23
C GLU A 90 4.37 -6.08 -5.58
N THR A 91 4.76 -6.64 -6.71
CA THR A 91 4.42 -8.04 -6.97
C THR A 91 5.12 -8.93 -5.95
N PRO A 92 4.46 -10.02 -5.49
CA PRO A 92 5.00 -10.86 -4.41
C PRO A 92 6.42 -11.38 -4.67
N TYR A 93 6.80 -11.59 -5.93
CA TYR A 93 8.14 -12.05 -6.30
C TYR A 93 9.24 -11.00 -6.10
N ARG A 94 8.89 -9.71 -6.05
CA ARG A 94 9.83 -8.60 -5.91
C ARG A 94 9.77 -7.92 -4.54
N ASN A 95 9.01 -8.45 -3.60
CA ASN A 95 8.87 -7.86 -2.27
C ASN A 95 10.21 -7.70 -1.55
N ASN A 96 11.06 -8.74 -1.58
CA ASN A 96 12.36 -8.66 -0.91
C ASN A 96 13.24 -7.57 -1.52
N LYS A 97 13.22 -7.45 -2.84
CA LYS A 97 13.94 -6.36 -3.53
C LYS A 97 13.40 -4.99 -3.18
N MET A 98 12.09 -4.85 -3.06
CA MET A 98 11.46 -3.61 -2.63
C MET A 98 11.93 -3.21 -1.23
N MET A 99 11.99 -4.14 -0.29
CA MET A 99 12.50 -3.85 1.06
C MET A 99 13.96 -3.37 1.03
N GLU A 100 14.81 -4.02 0.24
CA GLU A 100 16.19 -3.59 0.06
C GLU A 100 16.28 -2.18 -0.51
N ASP A 101 15.45 -1.86 -1.50
CA ASP A 101 15.43 -0.54 -2.13
C ASP A 101 14.95 0.54 -1.16
N ILE A 102 13.95 0.25 -0.33
CA ILE A 102 13.51 1.15 0.75
C ILE A 102 14.67 1.42 1.72
N MET A 103 15.38 0.37 2.13
CA MET A 103 16.53 0.49 3.03
C MET A 103 17.65 1.38 2.47
N LYS A 104 17.85 1.36 1.15
CA LYS A 104 18.85 2.18 0.48
C LYS A 104 18.38 3.62 0.23
N ALA A 105 17.11 3.81 -0.09
CA ALA A 105 16.57 5.11 -0.49
C ALA A 105 16.24 6.01 0.69
N CYS A 106 15.77 5.45 1.79
CA CYS A 106 15.18 6.19 2.89
C CYS A 106 16.15 6.31 4.09
N ARG A 107 15.90 7.32 4.92
CA ARG A 107 16.73 7.60 6.11
C ARG A 107 16.52 6.55 7.20
N PRO A 108 17.55 6.28 8.04
CA PRO A 108 17.45 5.27 9.10
C PRO A 108 16.34 5.51 10.12
N GLN A 109 15.97 6.75 10.38
CA GLN A 109 14.90 7.12 11.32
C GLN A 109 13.49 7.02 10.73
N THR A 110 13.36 6.94 9.42
CA THR A 110 12.06 6.72 8.78
C THR A 110 11.53 5.34 9.17
N LYS A 111 10.25 5.26 9.51
CA LYS A 111 9.62 4.00 9.88
C LYS A 111 9.04 3.31 8.66
N LEU A 112 9.17 2.00 8.65
CA LEU A 112 8.56 1.11 7.66
C LEU A 112 7.62 0.16 8.40
N CYS A 113 6.36 0.13 7.96
CA CYS A 113 5.42 -0.92 8.32
C CYS A 113 5.31 -1.92 7.17
N ILE A 114 5.47 -3.18 7.49
CA ILE A 114 5.24 -4.31 6.58
C ILE A 114 3.94 -4.97 7.01
N ALA A 115 2.93 -4.94 6.15
CA ALA A 115 1.62 -5.54 6.40
C ALA A 115 1.38 -6.67 5.39
N ALA A 116 1.61 -7.90 5.81
CA ALA A 116 1.59 -9.08 4.98
C ALA A 116 0.48 -10.05 5.39
N ASN A 117 -0.12 -10.74 4.43
CA ASN A 117 -1.20 -11.71 4.64
C ASN A 117 -2.34 -11.17 5.52
N ILE A 118 -2.72 -9.92 5.33
CA ILE A 118 -3.75 -9.25 6.15
C ILE A 118 -5.05 -10.08 6.13
N THR A 119 -5.58 -10.38 7.33
CA THR A 119 -6.77 -11.21 7.57
C THR A 119 -6.63 -12.69 7.20
N CYS A 120 -5.44 -13.12 6.82
CA CYS A 120 -5.15 -14.51 6.48
C CYS A 120 -4.33 -15.20 7.57
N GLU A 121 -4.28 -16.51 7.50
CA GLU A 121 -3.32 -17.27 8.30
C GLU A 121 -1.89 -16.80 7.97
N GLY A 122 -1.07 -16.62 8.99
CA GLY A 122 0.27 -16.07 8.82
C GLY A 122 0.31 -14.55 8.69
N GLU A 123 -0.77 -13.84 9.08
CA GLU A 123 -0.75 -12.39 9.12
C GLU A 123 0.46 -11.86 9.88
N TYR A 124 1.16 -10.94 9.25
CA TYR A 124 2.35 -10.31 9.82
C TYR A 124 2.28 -8.80 9.59
N ILE A 125 2.13 -8.05 10.69
CA ILE A 125 2.11 -6.59 10.63
C ILE A 125 3.09 -6.06 11.66
N LYS A 126 4.18 -5.42 11.20
CA LYS A 126 5.22 -4.87 12.06
C LYS A 126 5.69 -3.51 11.57
N THR A 127 5.84 -2.61 12.51
CA THR A 127 6.36 -1.26 12.29
C THR A 127 7.65 -1.07 13.08
N LYS A 128 8.72 -0.70 12.39
CA LYS A 128 10.03 -0.38 12.98
C LYS A 128 10.68 0.73 12.18
N THR A 129 11.62 1.45 12.79
CA THR A 129 12.52 2.31 12.02
C THR A 129 13.37 1.47 11.07
N LEU A 130 13.84 2.07 9.99
CA LEU A 130 14.74 1.36 9.07
C LEU A 130 16.02 0.92 9.77
N LYS A 131 16.51 1.70 10.72
CA LYS A 131 17.65 1.31 11.56
C LYS A 131 17.38 0.02 12.34
N GLU A 132 16.18 -0.13 12.89
CA GLU A 132 15.77 -1.35 13.60
C GLU A 132 15.52 -2.53 12.66
N TRP A 133 15.09 -2.28 11.43
CA TRP A 133 14.91 -3.31 10.42
C TRP A 133 16.22 -3.89 9.88
N LYS A 134 17.30 -3.15 9.97
CA LYS A 134 18.59 -3.57 9.40
C LYS A 134 19.01 -4.95 9.91
N GLY A 135 19.21 -5.88 8.99
CA GLY A 135 19.56 -7.26 9.30
C GLY A 135 18.41 -8.13 9.85
N LYS A 136 17.18 -7.59 9.90
CA LYS A 136 16.01 -8.28 10.48
C LYS A 136 14.81 -8.30 9.54
N LEU A 137 15.00 -8.05 8.25
CA LEU A 137 13.92 -8.08 7.27
C LEU A 137 13.37 -9.50 7.11
N PRO A 138 12.03 -9.67 7.07
CA PRO A 138 11.46 -10.99 6.82
C PRO A 138 11.64 -11.41 5.37
N ASP A 139 11.48 -12.70 5.09
CA ASP A 139 11.35 -13.22 3.73
C ASP A 139 9.88 -13.12 3.31
N LEU A 140 9.60 -12.28 2.32
CA LEU A 140 8.25 -12.03 1.79
C LEU A 140 8.06 -12.59 0.38
N THR A 141 8.87 -13.59 -0.02
CA THR A 141 8.74 -14.24 -1.32
C THR A 141 7.34 -14.85 -1.47
N LYS A 142 6.63 -14.46 -2.52
CA LYS A 142 5.27 -14.93 -2.84
C LYS A 142 4.21 -14.59 -1.78
N ILE A 143 4.47 -13.63 -0.91
CA ILE A 143 3.54 -13.21 0.14
C ILE A 143 2.93 -11.87 -0.24
N PRO A 144 1.59 -11.76 -0.36
CA PRO A 144 0.94 -10.46 -0.59
C PRO A 144 1.20 -9.52 0.58
N CYS A 145 1.72 -8.33 0.29
CA CYS A 145 1.94 -7.35 1.35
C CYS A 145 1.77 -5.91 0.86
N ILE A 146 1.54 -5.02 1.82
CA ILE A 146 1.54 -3.58 1.63
C ILE A 146 2.69 -3.01 2.45
N PHE A 147 3.42 -2.07 1.84
CA PHE A 147 4.47 -1.31 2.49
C PHE A 147 3.96 0.08 2.81
N LEU A 148 4.20 0.54 4.04
CA LEU A 148 3.85 1.88 4.48
C LEU A 148 5.09 2.53 5.07
N ILE A 149 5.34 3.79 4.71
CA ILE A 149 6.40 4.58 5.33
C ILE A 149 5.83 5.82 6.00
N TYR A 150 6.42 6.17 7.14
CA TYR A 150 6.10 7.36 7.93
C TYR A 150 7.29 7.76 8.83
N LYS A 151 7.17 8.88 9.53
CA LYS A 151 8.20 9.41 10.43
C LYS A 151 8.04 8.95 11.88
#